data_ced570984216ce5fac9720213ecd21b7
#
_entry.id   ced570984216ce5fac9720213ecd21b7
#
_cell.length_a   1.000
_cell.length_b   1.000
_cell.length_c   1.000
_cell.angle_alpha   90.00
_cell.angle_beta   90.00
_cell.angle_gamma   90.00
#
_symmetry.space_group_name_H-M   'P 1'
#
loop_
_entity.id
_entity.type
_entity.pdbx_description
1 polymer ?
#
loop_
_entity_poly.entity_id
_entity_poly.type
_entity_poly.pdbx_seq_one_letter_code
_entity_poly.pdbx_strand_id
1 'polypeptide(L)'
;MGQNRFFTAVYIIGTGLAISMVMAIAVVYHIRTANIAPEVSRDRMGYVLNVSYEFNGGKGSLNSGCGPRFVKEVLYGLETPEKVAVTTNAAIMPYEVGDIFIQAPGSDESPKVQLMGCDDAFWQVYRFSFLDGKPFASAEFLSGMPRVVLDRSLARRLLGRTEVAGQTVLINDIEYTISGVVEDISAVASDVYAEAWVPYKIGRAS
;
A
#
# COMPACT_ATOMS: atom_id res chain seq x y z
N MET A 1 23.79 17.75 54.56
CA MET A 1 23.10 16.71 53.73
C MET A 1 22.30 17.29 52.56
N GLY A 2 22.74 18.33 51.89
CA GLY A 2 22.02 18.97 50.77
C GLY A 2 22.60 18.80 49.38
N GLN A 3 23.79 18.22 49.26
CA GLN A 3 24.51 18.17 47.97
C GLN A 3 24.07 17.10 47.00
N ASN A 4 23.32 16.09 47.41
CA ASN A 4 22.98 14.93 46.52
C ASN A 4 21.66 15.07 45.77
N ARG A 5 20.82 16.06 46.11
CA ARG A 5 19.47 16.13 45.45
C ARG A 5 19.55 16.50 43.98
N PHE A 6 20.47 17.39 43.61
CA PHE A 6 20.65 17.76 42.21
C PHE A 6 21.18 16.60 41.37
N PHE A 7 22.23 15.94 41.84
CA PHE A 7 22.79 14.77 41.16
C PHE A 7 21.79 13.61 41.07
N THR A 8 21.01 13.36 42.12
CA THR A 8 19.94 12.38 42.12
C THR A 8 18.87 12.70 41.09
N ALA A 9 18.45 13.97 41.01
CA ALA A 9 17.47 14.42 40.02
C ALA A 9 17.99 14.23 38.56
N VAL A 10 19.23 14.63 38.30
CA VAL A 10 19.86 14.46 36.98
C VAL A 10 19.97 12.99 36.62
N TYR A 11 20.36 12.13 37.58
CA TYR A 11 20.46 10.70 37.36
C TYR A 11 19.09 10.07 37.03
N ILE A 12 18.04 10.41 37.79
CA ILE A 12 16.68 9.89 37.56
C ILE A 12 16.15 10.36 36.21
N ILE A 13 16.32 11.62 35.84
CA ILE A 13 15.91 12.17 34.57
C ILE A 13 16.67 11.47 33.42
N GLY A 14 18.00 11.37 33.56
CA GLY A 14 18.85 10.73 32.52
C GLY A 14 18.51 9.26 32.31
N THR A 15 18.36 8.49 33.39
CA THR A 15 17.97 7.06 33.27
C THR A 15 16.55 6.90 32.76
N GLY A 16 15.60 7.75 33.20
CA GLY A 16 14.23 7.74 32.70
C GLY A 16 14.16 8.02 31.19
N LEU A 17 14.92 9.03 30.73
CA LEU A 17 15.00 9.36 29.30
C LEU A 17 15.63 8.23 28.48
N ALA A 18 16.71 7.62 28.97
CA ALA A 18 17.37 6.49 28.31
C ALA A 18 16.44 5.29 28.17
N ILE A 19 15.73 4.93 29.25
CA ILE A 19 14.75 3.83 29.21
C ILE A 19 13.61 4.15 28.24
N SER A 20 13.07 5.36 28.28
CA SER A 20 12.01 5.78 27.35
C SER A 20 12.44 5.70 25.89
N MET A 21 13.68 6.08 25.59
CA MET A 21 14.22 5.99 24.22
C MET A 21 14.37 4.53 23.77
N VAL A 22 14.89 3.66 24.61
CA VAL A 22 15.02 2.23 24.32
C VAL A 22 13.63 1.59 24.10
N MET A 23 12.66 1.93 24.96
CA MET A 23 11.28 1.46 24.81
C MET A 23 10.65 1.94 23.50
N ALA A 24 10.83 3.21 23.15
CA ALA A 24 10.33 3.76 21.88
C ALA A 24 10.93 3.03 20.66
N ILE A 25 12.25 2.79 20.67
CA ILE A 25 12.91 2.02 19.61
C ILE A 25 12.38 0.58 19.53
N ALA A 26 12.22 -0.08 20.68
CA ALA A 26 11.69 -1.44 20.74
C ALA A 26 10.25 -1.53 20.20
N VAL A 27 9.40 -0.56 20.53
CA VAL A 27 8.02 -0.49 20.02
C VAL A 27 8.02 -0.28 18.51
N VAL A 28 8.81 0.67 17.99
CA VAL A 28 8.91 0.92 16.55
C VAL A 28 9.44 -0.31 15.82
N TYR A 29 10.46 -0.96 16.37
CA TYR A 29 10.99 -2.21 15.81
C TYR A 29 9.92 -3.31 15.77
N HIS A 30 9.20 -3.49 16.88
CA HIS A 30 8.13 -4.48 16.96
C HIS A 30 7.02 -4.22 15.92
N ILE A 31 6.56 -2.97 15.80
CA ILE A 31 5.53 -2.60 14.83
C ILE A 31 5.99 -2.87 13.38
N ARG A 32 7.29 -2.64 13.08
CA ARG A 32 7.84 -2.87 11.74
C ARG A 32 8.09 -4.33 11.40
N THR A 33 8.26 -5.21 12.38
CA THR A 33 8.62 -6.62 12.17
C THR A 33 7.49 -7.58 12.50
N ALA A 34 6.49 -7.16 13.26
CA ALA A 34 5.38 -8.02 13.65
C ALA A 34 4.46 -8.34 12.45
N ASN A 35 3.99 -9.57 12.42
CA ASN A 35 2.98 -10.04 11.49
C ASN A 35 1.60 -9.52 11.92
N ILE A 36 1.23 -8.34 11.45
CA ILE A 36 -0.03 -7.65 11.78
C ILE A 36 -0.82 -7.47 10.49
N ALA A 37 -2.14 -7.76 10.55
CA ALA A 37 -3.01 -7.55 9.40
C ALA A 37 -2.89 -6.11 8.85
N PRO A 38 -2.85 -5.97 7.50
CA PRO A 38 -2.99 -6.99 6.46
C PRO A 38 -1.73 -7.80 6.16
N GLU A 39 -0.56 -7.45 6.69
CA GLU A 39 0.75 -8.06 6.42
C GLU A 39 1.03 -9.22 7.38
N VAL A 40 0.25 -10.27 7.31
CA VAL A 40 0.31 -11.41 8.25
C VAL A 40 1.51 -12.35 8.04
N SER A 41 2.29 -12.14 6.99
CA SER A 41 3.44 -12.99 6.64
C SER A 41 4.70 -12.16 6.37
N ARG A 42 4.83 -11.01 7.04
CA ARG A 42 5.93 -10.06 6.83
C ARG A 42 7.31 -10.69 7.03
N ASP A 43 7.43 -11.63 7.94
CA ASP A 43 8.64 -12.41 8.22
C ASP A 43 9.09 -13.32 7.06
N ARG A 44 8.19 -13.60 6.11
CA ARG A 44 8.43 -14.46 4.94
C ARG A 44 8.35 -13.69 3.62
N MET A 45 8.14 -12.38 3.66
CA MET A 45 8.03 -11.54 2.46
C MET A 45 9.40 -11.04 2.01
N GLY A 46 9.61 -11.02 0.70
CA GLY A 46 10.71 -10.31 0.05
C GLY A 46 10.16 -9.21 -0.85
N TYR A 47 10.77 -8.04 -0.81
CA TYR A 47 10.35 -6.89 -1.60
C TYR A 47 11.38 -6.58 -2.69
N VAL A 48 10.93 -6.54 -3.96
CA VAL A 48 11.74 -6.09 -5.09
C VAL A 48 11.31 -4.67 -5.44
N LEU A 49 12.04 -3.69 -4.94
CA LEU A 49 11.71 -2.28 -5.11
C LEU A 49 12.32 -1.69 -6.39
N ASN A 50 13.55 -2.10 -6.70
CA ASN A 50 14.30 -1.60 -7.83
C ASN A 50 15.04 -2.71 -8.56
N VAL A 51 15.19 -2.53 -9.87
CA VAL A 51 16.00 -3.39 -10.73
C VAL A 51 17.08 -2.54 -11.39
N SER A 52 18.30 -3.03 -11.37
CA SER A 52 19.41 -2.41 -12.09
C SER A 52 19.53 -3.00 -13.48
N TYR A 53 19.39 -2.17 -14.48
CA TYR A 53 19.56 -2.53 -15.88
C TYR A 53 20.94 -2.08 -16.34
N GLU A 54 21.78 -3.01 -16.80
CA GLU A 54 23.04 -2.71 -17.43
C GLU A 54 22.90 -2.73 -18.96
N PHE A 55 23.45 -1.75 -19.65
CA PHE A 55 23.44 -1.66 -21.09
C PHE A 55 24.82 -1.27 -21.64
N ASN A 56 25.02 -1.47 -22.93
CA ASN A 56 26.30 -1.20 -23.61
C ASN A 56 27.51 -1.93 -23.00
N GLY A 57 27.33 -3.19 -22.54
CA GLY A 57 28.42 -3.97 -21.96
C GLY A 57 28.94 -3.40 -20.64
N GLY A 58 28.08 -2.90 -19.80
CA GLY A 58 28.38 -2.34 -18.47
C GLY A 58 28.84 -0.88 -18.48
N LYS A 59 28.75 -0.20 -19.62
CA LYS A 59 29.12 1.23 -19.73
C LYS A 59 28.04 2.19 -19.26
N GLY A 60 26.83 1.68 -18.96
CA GLY A 60 25.74 2.44 -18.40
C GLY A 60 24.89 1.56 -17.52
N SER A 61 24.34 2.11 -16.45
CA SER A 61 23.37 1.45 -15.58
C SER A 61 22.21 2.37 -15.31
N LEU A 62 21.01 1.82 -15.23
CA LEU A 62 19.79 2.49 -14.86
C LEU A 62 19.14 1.72 -13.70
N ASN A 63 18.94 2.38 -12.58
CA ASN A 63 18.14 1.86 -11.49
C ASN A 63 16.71 2.38 -11.65
N SER A 64 15.78 1.48 -11.83
CA SER A 64 14.37 1.80 -12.00
C SER A 64 13.48 0.81 -11.25
N GLY A 65 12.24 1.17 -11.04
CA GLY A 65 11.22 0.20 -10.59
C GLY A 65 11.08 -0.95 -11.59
N CYS A 66 10.44 -2.02 -11.17
CA CYS A 66 10.20 -3.19 -12.02
C CYS A 66 9.23 -2.84 -13.14
N GLY A 67 9.72 -2.78 -14.36
CA GLY A 67 8.87 -2.58 -15.54
C GLY A 67 7.89 -3.75 -15.76
N PRO A 68 6.72 -3.51 -16.38
CA PRO A 68 5.70 -4.54 -16.58
C PRO A 68 6.20 -5.79 -17.30
N ARG A 69 7.10 -5.61 -18.26
CA ARG A 69 7.71 -6.72 -18.99
C ARG A 69 8.60 -7.58 -18.09
N PHE A 70 9.42 -6.95 -17.26
CA PHE A 70 10.26 -7.66 -16.28
C PHE A 70 9.43 -8.46 -15.29
N VAL A 71 8.36 -7.86 -14.78
CA VAL A 71 7.41 -8.54 -13.88
C VAL A 71 6.85 -9.79 -14.54
N LYS A 72 6.35 -9.66 -15.79
CA LYS A 72 5.70 -10.75 -16.51
C LYS A 72 6.67 -11.87 -16.89
N GLU A 73 7.85 -11.52 -17.41
CA GLU A 73 8.80 -12.49 -17.96
C GLU A 73 9.71 -13.10 -16.89
N VAL A 74 9.97 -12.38 -15.81
CA VAL A 74 10.91 -12.82 -14.76
C VAL A 74 10.21 -13.12 -13.45
N LEU A 75 9.48 -12.16 -12.87
CA LEU A 75 8.97 -12.33 -11.51
C LEU A 75 7.85 -13.36 -11.42
N TYR A 76 6.92 -13.38 -12.37
CA TYR A 76 5.84 -14.38 -12.40
C TYR A 76 6.32 -15.78 -12.77
N GLY A 77 7.53 -15.90 -13.36
CA GLY A 77 8.16 -17.18 -13.68
C GLY A 77 8.98 -17.79 -12.54
N LEU A 78 9.10 -17.12 -11.39
CA LEU A 78 9.86 -17.64 -10.25
C LEU A 78 9.10 -18.81 -9.60
N GLU A 79 9.80 -19.91 -9.38
CA GLU A 79 9.25 -21.10 -8.70
C GLU A 79 9.48 -21.07 -7.18
N THR A 80 10.43 -20.27 -6.70
CA THR A 80 10.80 -20.22 -5.27
C THR A 80 9.76 -19.53 -4.39
N PRO A 81 9.19 -18.35 -4.78
CA PRO A 81 8.16 -17.72 -3.98
C PRO A 81 6.82 -18.44 -4.11
N GLU A 82 6.12 -18.61 -3.00
CA GLU A 82 4.77 -19.21 -2.98
C GLU A 82 3.77 -18.38 -3.81
N LYS A 83 3.89 -17.07 -3.74
CA LYS A 83 3.10 -16.07 -4.49
C LYS A 83 3.94 -14.85 -4.81
N VAL A 84 3.70 -14.29 -5.98
CA VAL A 84 4.23 -12.98 -6.38
C VAL A 84 3.05 -12.03 -6.54
N ALA A 85 3.07 -10.92 -5.80
CA ALA A 85 2.10 -9.84 -5.92
C ALA A 85 2.80 -8.58 -6.42
N VAL A 86 2.13 -7.85 -7.28
CA VAL A 86 2.63 -6.60 -7.84
C VAL A 86 1.80 -5.43 -7.36
N THR A 87 2.47 -4.42 -6.88
CA THR A 87 1.84 -3.16 -6.47
C THR A 87 2.50 -1.98 -7.16
N THR A 88 1.72 -0.97 -7.47
CA THR A 88 2.20 0.34 -7.89
C THR A 88 1.69 1.36 -6.90
N ASN A 89 2.58 2.05 -6.23
CA ASN A 89 2.17 3.11 -5.32
C ASN A 89 2.32 4.46 -6.02
N ALA A 90 1.21 5.13 -6.27
CA ALA A 90 1.20 6.48 -6.86
C ALA A 90 1.96 7.50 -5.98
N ALA A 91 2.10 7.23 -4.69
CA ALA A 91 2.88 8.07 -3.79
C ALA A 91 4.41 7.99 -4.03
N ILE A 92 4.89 6.90 -4.66
CA ILE A 92 6.33 6.74 -4.98
C ILE A 92 6.69 7.44 -6.29
N MET A 93 5.71 7.68 -7.18
CA MET A 93 5.90 8.36 -8.47
C MET A 93 4.95 9.56 -8.64
N PRO A 94 4.98 10.55 -7.73
CA PRO A 94 4.02 11.66 -7.75
C PRO A 94 4.15 12.56 -8.98
N TYR A 95 5.28 12.53 -9.66
CA TYR A 95 5.52 13.32 -10.87
C TYR A 95 5.09 12.62 -12.16
N GLU A 96 4.80 11.31 -12.15
CA GLU A 96 4.32 10.59 -13.33
C GLU A 96 2.79 10.47 -13.37
N VAL A 97 2.15 10.40 -12.21
CA VAL A 97 0.69 10.14 -12.11
C VAL A 97 -0.10 11.39 -11.73
N GLY A 98 0.53 12.40 -11.13
CA GLY A 98 -0.15 13.59 -10.61
C GLY A 98 -1.02 13.30 -9.40
N ASP A 99 -1.82 14.28 -9.02
CA ASP A 99 -2.81 14.13 -7.96
C ASP A 99 -4.00 13.30 -8.44
N ILE A 100 -4.41 12.33 -7.66
CA ILE A 100 -5.55 11.47 -7.98
C ILE A 100 -6.74 11.94 -7.15
N PHE A 101 -7.82 12.21 -7.86
CA PHE A 101 -9.08 12.65 -7.29
C PHE A 101 -10.15 11.58 -7.47
N ILE A 102 -10.98 11.41 -6.46
CA ILE A 102 -12.12 10.50 -6.50
C ILE A 102 -13.40 11.27 -6.21
N GLN A 103 -14.48 10.96 -6.95
CA GLN A 103 -15.74 11.66 -6.84
C GLN A 103 -16.89 10.66 -6.81
N ALA A 104 -17.87 10.89 -5.94
CA ALA A 104 -19.13 10.17 -5.99
C ALA A 104 -20.01 10.70 -7.13
N PRO A 105 -20.80 9.87 -7.80
CA PRO A 105 -21.71 10.33 -8.85
C PRO A 105 -22.66 11.42 -8.34
N GLY A 106 -22.69 12.55 -9.04
CA GLY A 106 -23.55 13.69 -8.68
C GLY A 106 -23.07 14.55 -7.52
N SER A 107 -21.86 14.32 -7.02
CA SER A 107 -21.21 15.18 -6.02
C SER A 107 -20.28 16.18 -6.71
N ASP A 108 -20.23 17.40 -6.19
CA ASP A 108 -19.22 18.40 -6.59
C ASP A 108 -17.89 18.24 -5.83
N GLU A 109 -17.89 17.41 -4.79
CA GLU A 109 -16.69 17.14 -3.99
C GLU A 109 -15.82 16.08 -4.65
N SER A 110 -14.55 16.41 -4.88
CA SER A 110 -13.55 15.53 -5.46
C SER A 110 -12.28 15.54 -4.61
N PRO A 111 -12.29 14.82 -3.47
CA PRO A 111 -11.12 14.76 -2.61
C PRO A 111 -9.96 14.06 -3.28
N LYS A 112 -8.74 14.53 -2.98
CA LYS A 112 -7.50 13.84 -3.29
C LYS A 112 -7.39 12.56 -2.48
N VAL A 113 -6.97 11.47 -3.11
CA VAL A 113 -6.84 10.15 -2.48
C VAL A 113 -5.50 9.50 -2.79
N GLN A 114 -5.09 8.64 -1.89
CA GLN A 114 -3.95 7.77 -2.07
C GLN A 114 -4.39 6.48 -2.77
N LEU A 115 -4.05 6.35 -4.05
CA LEU A 115 -4.42 5.22 -4.88
C LEU A 115 -3.25 4.25 -5.02
N MET A 116 -3.53 2.96 -4.93
CA MET A 116 -2.58 1.88 -5.23
C MET A 116 -3.12 1.01 -6.37
N GLY A 117 -2.29 0.76 -7.37
CA GLY A 117 -2.55 -0.29 -8.33
C GLY A 117 -2.03 -1.63 -7.81
N CYS A 118 -2.81 -2.69 -7.92
CA CYS A 118 -2.40 -4.03 -7.52
C CYS A 118 -2.94 -5.10 -8.46
N ASP A 119 -2.30 -6.29 -8.45
CA ASP A 119 -2.79 -7.47 -9.13
C ASP A 119 -3.78 -8.26 -8.26
N ASP A 120 -4.32 -9.35 -8.80
CA ASP A 120 -5.24 -10.24 -8.08
C ASP A 120 -4.52 -11.07 -7.00
N ALA A 121 -3.22 -11.33 -7.15
CA ALA A 121 -2.41 -12.03 -6.17
C ALA A 121 -2.21 -11.21 -4.89
N PHE A 122 -2.26 -9.88 -4.96
CA PHE A 122 -2.19 -8.98 -3.82
C PHE A 122 -3.15 -9.37 -2.70
N TRP A 123 -4.41 -9.66 -3.03
CA TRP A 123 -5.45 -10.03 -2.07
C TRP A 123 -5.25 -11.42 -1.45
N GLN A 124 -4.37 -12.25 -2.02
CA GLN A 124 -4.00 -13.55 -1.48
C GLN A 124 -2.76 -13.47 -0.58
N VAL A 125 -1.84 -12.55 -0.90
CA VAL A 125 -0.62 -12.30 -0.12
C VAL A 125 -0.95 -11.51 1.15
N TYR A 126 -1.80 -10.49 1.01
CA TYR A 126 -2.23 -9.63 2.11
C TYR A 126 -3.65 -9.97 2.55
N ARG A 127 -3.86 -10.05 3.85
CA ARG A 127 -5.17 -10.38 4.44
C ARG A 127 -5.91 -9.14 4.87
N PHE A 128 -6.76 -8.63 4.00
CA PHE A 128 -7.66 -7.53 4.30
C PHE A 128 -8.98 -8.02 4.89
N SER A 129 -9.53 -7.27 5.84
CA SER A 129 -10.88 -7.49 6.38
C SER A 129 -11.89 -6.72 5.53
N PHE A 130 -12.68 -7.43 4.73
CA PHE A 130 -13.76 -6.83 3.96
C PHE A 130 -14.99 -6.60 4.82
N LEU A 131 -15.50 -5.36 4.77
CA LEU A 131 -16.75 -4.95 5.43
C LEU A 131 -17.95 -5.16 4.50
N ASP A 132 -17.73 -4.99 3.20
CA ASP A 132 -18.72 -5.17 2.16
C ASP A 132 -18.07 -5.65 0.87
N GLY A 133 -18.78 -6.44 0.07
CA GLY A 133 -18.31 -6.97 -1.20
C GLY A 133 -17.14 -7.93 -1.06
N LYS A 134 -16.23 -7.89 -2.04
CA LYS A 134 -15.06 -8.77 -2.13
C LYS A 134 -13.97 -8.13 -3.00
N PRO A 135 -12.71 -8.64 -2.95
CA PRO A 135 -11.67 -8.20 -3.87
C PRO A 135 -12.07 -8.47 -5.33
N PHE A 136 -11.53 -7.70 -6.26
CA PHE A 136 -11.69 -8.02 -7.68
C PHE A 136 -11.00 -9.35 -8.01
N ALA A 137 -11.66 -10.14 -8.88
CA ALA A 137 -11.18 -11.48 -9.25
C ALA A 137 -10.15 -11.41 -10.38
N SER A 138 -9.39 -12.52 -10.57
CA SER A 138 -8.42 -12.66 -11.65
C SER A 138 -9.03 -12.39 -13.03
N ALA A 139 -10.27 -12.81 -13.28
CA ALA A 139 -10.95 -12.55 -14.54
C ALA A 139 -11.21 -11.05 -14.76
N GLU A 140 -11.57 -10.31 -13.73
CA GLU A 140 -11.77 -8.86 -13.79
C GLU A 140 -10.44 -8.11 -13.97
N PHE A 141 -9.38 -8.58 -13.32
CA PHE A 141 -8.03 -8.07 -13.50
C PHE A 141 -7.54 -8.28 -14.94
N LEU A 142 -7.64 -9.50 -15.47
CA LEU A 142 -7.18 -9.84 -16.81
C LEU A 142 -7.99 -9.13 -17.91
N SER A 143 -9.29 -8.94 -17.71
CA SER A 143 -10.15 -8.21 -18.66
C SER A 143 -9.95 -6.69 -18.59
N GLY A 144 -9.21 -6.19 -17.59
CA GLY A 144 -8.98 -4.76 -17.40
C GLY A 144 -10.25 -3.99 -17.01
N MET A 145 -11.21 -4.66 -16.35
CA MET A 145 -12.42 -4.01 -15.87
C MET A 145 -12.06 -2.92 -14.84
N PRO A 146 -12.66 -1.73 -14.92
CA PRO A 146 -12.44 -0.65 -13.96
C PRO A 146 -13.13 -0.99 -12.63
N ARG A 147 -12.39 -1.65 -11.77
CA ARG A 147 -12.81 -2.02 -10.41
C ARG A 147 -12.03 -1.22 -9.39
N VAL A 148 -12.65 -0.93 -8.26
CA VAL A 148 -11.99 -0.27 -7.12
C VAL A 148 -12.43 -0.93 -5.82
N VAL A 149 -11.48 -1.07 -4.91
CA VAL A 149 -11.74 -1.37 -3.50
C VAL A 149 -11.44 -0.11 -2.71
N LEU A 150 -12.32 0.29 -1.82
CA LEU A 150 -12.16 1.49 -0.98
C LEU A 150 -11.87 1.09 0.46
N ASP A 151 -11.18 1.95 1.21
CA ASP A 151 -11.17 1.84 2.65
C ASP A 151 -12.48 2.35 3.26
N ARG A 152 -12.75 2.00 4.51
CA ARG A 152 -13.95 2.39 5.24
C ARG A 152 -14.11 3.91 5.34
N SER A 153 -13.03 4.61 5.63
CA SER A 153 -13.03 6.06 5.83
C SER A 153 -13.36 6.80 4.54
N LEU A 154 -12.81 6.37 3.41
CA LEU A 154 -13.10 6.93 2.11
C LEU A 154 -14.54 6.63 1.66
N ALA A 155 -15.01 5.38 1.83
CA ALA A 155 -16.38 5.01 1.51
C ALA A 155 -17.40 5.86 2.28
N ARG A 156 -17.16 6.09 3.58
CA ARG A 156 -18.01 6.98 4.40
C ARG A 156 -17.93 8.44 3.96
N ARG A 157 -16.74 8.92 3.63
CA ARG A 157 -16.53 10.31 3.18
C ARG A 157 -17.25 10.59 1.87
N LEU A 158 -17.20 9.63 0.91
CA LEU A 158 -17.78 9.81 -0.42
C LEU A 158 -19.28 9.51 -0.48
N LEU A 159 -19.73 8.45 0.21
CA LEU A 159 -21.05 7.85 0.02
C LEU A 159 -21.87 7.78 1.31
N GLY A 160 -21.33 8.27 2.44
CA GLY A 160 -21.98 8.32 3.74
C GLY A 160 -22.18 6.96 4.44
N ARG A 161 -21.77 5.86 3.82
CA ARG A 161 -21.97 4.48 4.31
C ARG A 161 -20.86 3.54 3.85
N THR A 162 -20.86 2.31 4.35
CA THR A 162 -19.88 1.27 4.02
C THR A 162 -20.42 0.18 3.10
N GLU A 163 -21.73 -0.04 3.05
CA GLU A 163 -22.37 -1.00 2.14
C GLU A 163 -22.61 -0.36 0.78
N VAL A 164 -21.53 -0.34 -0.05
CA VAL A 164 -21.50 0.37 -1.34
C VAL A 164 -20.99 -0.48 -2.50
N ALA A 165 -20.76 -1.76 -2.27
CA ALA A 165 -20.34 -2.68 -3.33
C ALA A 165 -21.34 -2.68 -4.49
N GLY A 166 -20.83 -2.63 -5.72
CA GLY A 166 -21.63 -2.53 -6.94
C GLY A 166 -22.00 -1.09 -7.34
N GLN A 167 -21.79 -0.08 -6.49
CA GLN A 167 -21.93 1.32 -6.88
C GLN A 167 -20.73 1.80 -7.69
N THR A 168 -20.85 2.96 -8.30
CA THR A 168 -19.80 3.55 -9.12
C THR A 168 -19.21 4.80 -8.46
N VAL A 169 -17.94 5.06 -8.76
CA VAL A 169 -17.23 6.29 -8.44
C VAL A 169 -16.41 6.73 -9.65
N LEU A 170 -16.10 8.00 -9.74
CA LEU A 170 -15.21 8.54 -10.77
C LEU A 170 -13.81 8.72 -10.17
N ILE A 171 -12.79 8.18 -10.84
CA ILE A 171 -11.38 8.40 -10.50
C ILE A 171 -10.75 9.09 -11.71
N ASN A 172 -10.33 10.34 -11.56
CA ASN A 172 -9.85 11.17 -12.66
C ASN A 172 -10.76 11.07 -13.90
N ASP A 173 -12.05 11.28 -13.70
CA ASP A 173 -13.12 11.24 -14.74
C ASP A 173 -13.37 9.86 -15.38
N ILE A 174 -12.75 8.81 -14.89
CA ILE A 174 -13.02 7.44 -15.34
C ILE A 174 -13.92 6.75 -14.33
N GLU A 175 -14.98 6.11 -14.82
CA GLU A 175 -15.93 5.38 -13.99
C GLU A 175 -15.37 4.04 -13.53
N TYR A 176 -15.39 3.81 -12.22
CA TYR A 176 -15.00 2.56 -11.57
C TYR A 176 -16.16 1.99 -10.79
N THR A 177 -16.36 0.66 -10.85
CA THR A 177 -17.33 -0.03 -10.00
C THR A 177 -16.64 -0.47 -8.72
N ILE A 178 -17.25 -0.15 -7.57
CA ILE A 178 -16.76 -0.57 -6.26
C ILE A 178 -16.94 -2.09 -6.12
N SER A 179 -15.85 -2.83 -6.00
CA SER A 179 -15.86 -4.29 -5.75
C SER A 179 -16.08 -4.61 -4.29
N GLY A 180 -15.55 -3.79 -3.40
CA GLY A 180 -15.71 -3.99 -1.98
C GLY A 180 -15.15 -2.83 -1.15
N VAL A 181 -15.40 -2.91 0.13
CA VAL A 181 -14.90 -1.97 1.14
C VAL A 181 -14.15 -2.76 2.20
N VAL A 182 -12.95 -2.30 2.53
CA VAL A 182 -12.10 -2.91 3.57
C VAL A 182 -12.03 -2.03 4.82
N GLU A 183 -11.66 -2.63 5.94
CA GLU A 183 -11.33 -1.87 7.14
C GLU A 183 -10.14 -0.93 6.91
N ASP A 184 -10.14 0.19 7.64
CA ASP A 184 -9.05 1.15 7.59
C ASP A 184 -7.73 0.49 7.99
N ILE A 185 -6.68 0.78 7.25
CA ILE A 185 -5.34 0.28 7.52
C ILE A 185 -4.52 1.39 8.15
N SER A 186 -3.66 1.01 9.07
CA SER A 186 -2.71 1.96 9.65
C SER A 186 -1.68 2.42 8.61
N ALA A 187 -1.42 3.71 8.53
CA ALA A 187 -0.36 4.29 7.70
C ALA A 187 1.06 3.75 8.02
N VAL A 188 1.20 3.03 9.14
CA VAL A 188 2.45 2.32 9.49
C VAL A 188 2.70 1.12 8.58
N ALA A 189 1.64 0.53 8.00
CA ALA A 189 1.74 -0.51 6.98
C ALA A 189 1.99 0.12 5.59
N SER A 190 3.11 0.83 5.45
CA SER A 190 3.43 1.68 4.28
C SER A 190 3.42 0.95 2.94
N ASP A 191 3.69 -0.35 2.94
CA ASP A 191 3.82 -1.15 1.72
C ASP A 191 2.46 -1.52 1.10
N VAL A 192 1.39 -1.43 1.88
CA VAL A 192 0.02 -1.76 1.47
C VAL A 192 -0.97 -0.62 1.69
N TYR A 193 -0.52 0.46 2.34
CA TYR A 193 -1.38 1.57 2.69
C TYR A 193 -1.83 2.35 1.45
N ALA A 194 -3.13 2.41 1.27
CA ALA A 194 -3.82 3.28 0.34
C ALA A 194 -5.24 3.52 0.86
N GLU A 195 -5.93 4.53 0.33
CA GLU A 195 -7.36 4.78 0.57
C GLU A 195 -8.22 4.04 -0.47
N ALA A 196 -7.62 3.73 -1.65
CA ALA A 196 -8.28 2.99 -2.72
C ALA A 196 -7.30 2.09 -3.48
N TRP A 197 -7.78 0.92 -3.91
CA TRP A 197 -6.99 -0.06 -4.69
C TRP A 197 -7.69 -0.34 -6.01
N VAL A 198 -6.95 -0.29 -7.11
CA VAL A 198 -7.44 -0.57 -8.47
C VAL A 198 -6.60 -1.66 -9.13
N PRO A 199 -7.15 -2.39 -10.12
CA PRO A 199 -6.37 -3.32 -10.92
C PRO A 199 -5.19 -2.61 -11.60
N TYR A 200 -3.98 -3.12 -11.37
CA TYR A 200 -2.78 -2.66 -12.04
C TYR A 200 -2.85 -3.02 -13.53
N LYS A 201 -2.98 -2.01 -14.39
CA LYS A 201 -2.90 -2.24 -15.83
C LYS A 201 -1.44 -2.44 -16.24
N ILE A 202 -1.07 -3.68 -16.50
CA ILE A 202 0.15 -3.95 -17.27
C ILE A 202 -0.12 -3.33 -18.65
N GLY A 203 0.48 -2.16 -18.90
CA GLY A 203 0.28 -1.44 -20.15
C GLY A 203 0.39 -2.40 -21.33
N ARG A 204 -0.61 -2.38 -22.22
CA ARG A 204 -0.42 -2.97 -23.55
C ARG A 204 0.73 -2.20 -24.17
N ALA A 205 1.87 -2.87 -24.33
CA ALA A 205 2.85 -2.42 -25.30
C ALA A 205 2.15 -2.41 -26.66
N SER A 206 1.77 -1.24 -27.12
CA SER A 206 1.33 -0.98 -28.49
C SER A 206 2.55 -1.06 -29.41
#